data_45c5afd9fd5fd9ae4a2c055336ca545a
#
_entry.id   45c5afd9fd5fd9ae4a2c055336ca545a
#
_cell.length_a   1.000
_cell.length_b   1.000
_cell.length_c   1.000
_cell.angle_alpha   90.00
_cell.angle_beta   90.00
_cell.angle_gamma   90.00
#
_symmetry.space_group_name_H-M   'P 1'
#
loop_
_entity.id
_entity.type
_entity.pdbx_description
1 polymer ?
#
loop_
_entity_poly.entity_id
_entity_poly.type
_entity_poly.pdbx_seq_one_letter_code
_entity_poly.pdbx_strand_id
1 'polypeptide(L)'
;EVFFKRESQIEKDAITVEGRADGLFFDASVDSWVIDEIKTSEPAFEDIPDDQIDLFFAQGMVYAYLFLLQENEQAALSESEDQEIKEAASADQEKAKKPIDRIAVQLTYYQTTEKQITRTRRMFQFSELAVFYKDLLQEYHKWLVFQENWRRVRNTSLQLLSFPFETFRKGQRELAAAAYKTLKNGKRLFAEAPTGTGKTMSTLFPALKVLGEEGADRVFYLTAKTITRQVAEDALSKLADNGSETKSVTITAKDKICFLDERNCTPEHCPYAQGYYNRINEALWDLLHHENQITREVIETYGMKHTVCPFELSLDVSVFCDVIIGDYNYLFDPTVYLRRFFEEPEEEYLFLVDEAHNLVNRSKEMYSATISRQPFKELKKKLPKDQQKLKRALNKVDKEFVTIAQLAKEEGWEYHHQAAPH
;
A
#
# COMPACT_ATOMS: atom_id res chain seq x y z
N GLU A 1 -21.39 -6.74 -11.24
CA GLU A 1 -20.11 -6.03 -11.53
C GLU A 1 -20.12 -5.52 -12.97
N VAL A 2 -19.67 -4.29 -13.19
CA VAL A 2 -19.56 -3.68 -14.52
C VAL A 2 -18.15 -3.11 -14.68
N PHE A 3 -17.47 -3.51 -15.75
CA PHE A 3 -16.13 -3.03 -16.06
C PHE A 3 -16.19 -1.77 -16.90
N PHE A 4 -15.42 -0.77 -16.51
CA PHE A 4 -15.23 0.49 -17.24
C PHE A 4 -13.77 0.65 -17.62
N LYS A 5 -13.54 1.20 -18.81
CA LYS A 5 -12.21 1.58 -19.28
C LYS A 5 -12.30 2.83 -20.16
N ARG A 6 -11.50 3.82 -19.86
CA ARG A 6 -11.44 5.06 -20.62
C ARG A 6 -10.01 5.58 -20.71
N GLU A 7 -9.57 5.90 -21.92
CA GLU A 7 -8.38 6.68 -22.16
C GLU A 7 -8.75 8.15 -22.22
N SER A 8 -8.06 8.98 -21.45
CA SER A 8 -8.29 10.43 -21.35
C SER A 8 -7.01 11.19 -21.64
N GLN A 9 -7.09 12.21 -22.48
CA GLN A 9 -5.97 13.07 -22.81
C GLN A 9 -5.83 14.19 -21.77
N ILE A 10 -4.64 14.32 -21.17
CA ILE A 10 -4.25 15.41 -20.31
C ILE A 10 -2.95 15.99 -20.83
N GLU A 11 -3.02 17.25 -21.31
CA GLU A 11 -1.92 17.90 -22.03
C GLU A 11 -1.43 17.04 -23.21
N LYS A 12 -0.20 16.52 -23.14
CA LYS A 12 0.41 15.66 -24.17
C LYS A 12 0.34 14.16 -23.83
N ASP A 13 -0.14 13.81 -22.63
CA ASP A 13 -0.10 12.46 -22.10
C ASP A 13 -1.50 11.82 -22.11
N ALA A 14 -1.56 10.52 -22.34
CA ALA A 14 -2.78 9.72 -22.27
C ALA A 14 -2.82 8.94 -20.98
N ILE A 15 -3.90 9.10 -20.19
CA ILE A 15 -4.12 8.37 -18.95
C ILE A 15 -5.28 7.40 -19.15
N THR A 16 -5.04 6.12 -18.96
CA THR A 16 -6.08 5.10 -18.97
C THR A 16 -6.63 4.89 -17.54
N VAL A 17 -7.92 5.14 -17.37
CA VAL A 17 -8.65 4.81 -16.15
C VAL A 17 -9.48 3.58 -16.40
N GLU A 18 -9.28 2.53 -15.59
CA GLU A 18 -10.07 1.30 -15.67
C GLU A 18 -10.42 0.79 -14.29
N GLY A 19 -11.53 0.06 -14.20
CA GLY A 19 -11.97 -0.55 -12.94
C GLY A 19 -13.35 -1.19 -13.07
N ARG A 20 -13.80 -1.80 -11.98
CA ARG A 20 -15.10 -2.49 -11.88
C ARG A 20 -15.93 -1.87 -10.79
N ALA A 21 -17.14 -1.42 -11.14
CA ALA A 21 -18.15 -1.08 -10.15
C ALA A 21 -18.79 -2.38 -9.59
N ASP A 22 -19.03 -2.42 -8.30
CA ASP A 22 -19.64 -3.57 -7.63
C ASP A 22 -21.09 -3.79 -8.08
N GLY A 23 -21.83 -2.69 -8.32
CA GLY A 23 -23.21 -2.75 -8.80
C GLY A 23 -23.57 -1.60 -9.75
N LEU A 24 -24.41 -1.91 -10.73
CA LEU A 24 -25.08 -0.93 -11.58
C LEU A 24 -26.52 -1.39 -11.80
N PHE A 25 -27.50 -0.56 -11.46
CA PHE A 25 -28.92 -0.87 -11.64
C PHE A 25 -29.76 0.41 -11.79
N PHE A 26 -30.95 0.27 -12.40
CA PHE A 26 -31.92 1.34 -12.46
C PHE A 26 -32.89 1.23 -11.28
N ASP A 27 -33.01 2.32 -10.51
CA ASP A 27 -33.94 2.39 -9.38
C ASP A 27 -35.17 3.25 -9.76
N ALA A 28 -36.30 2.57 -10.02
CA ALA A 28 -37.54 3.22 -10.40
C ALA A 28 -38.09 4.14 -9.29
N SER A 29 -37.71 3.96 -8.03
CA SER A 29 -38.23 4.78 -6.92
C SER A 29 -37.67 6.21 -6.94
N VAL A 30 -36.47 6.39 -7.51
CA VAL A 30 -35.80 7.69 -7.66
C VAL A 30 -35.64 8.09 -9.14
N ASP A 31 -36.15 7.25 -10.04
CA ASP A 31 -36.10 7.42 -11.51
C ASP A 31 -34.66 7.73 -11.97
N SER A 32 -33.70 6.89 -11.55
CA SER A 32 -32.29 7.10 -11.84
C SER A 32 -31.48 5.82 -11.87
N TRP A 33 -30.42 5.80 -12.68
CA TRP A 33 -29.36 4.81 -12.54
C TRP A 33 -28.60 4.98 -11.24
N VAL A 34 -28.09 3.89 -10.71
CA VAL A 34 -27.35 3.81 -9.44
C VAL A 34 -26.07 3.02 -9.67
N ILE A 35 -24.94 3.62 -9.38
CA ILE A 35 -23.68 2.91 -9.13
C ILE A 35 -23.66 2.54 -7.65
N ASP A 36 -23.45 1.27 -7.34
CA ASP A 36 -23.34 0.77 -5.96
C ASP A 36 -21.90 0.34 -5.68
N GLU A 37 -21.31 0.96 -4.68
CA GLU A 37 -19.95 0.65 -4.18
C GLU A 37 -20.11 -0.10 -2.85
N ILE A 38 -19.54 -1.31 -2.74
CA ILE A 38 -19.72 -2.18 -1.58
C ILE A 38 -18.45 -2.20 -0.76
N LYS A 39 -18.56 -1.84 0.51
CA LYS A 39 -17.44 -1.90 1.47
C LYS A 39 -17.77 -2.83 2.62
N THR A 40 -16.78 -3.60 3.04
CA THR A 40 -16.90 -4.58 4.13
C THR A 40 -15.83 -4.30 5.17
N SER A 41 -16.25 -4.10 6.44
CA SER A 41 -15.32 -3.85 7.54
C SER A 41 -15.90 -4.25 8.89
N GLU A 42 -15.09 -4.24 9.95
CA GLU A 42 -15.51 -4.56 11.33
C GLU A 42 -16.17 -3.40 12.07
N PRO A 43 -15.69 -2.13 11.97
CA PRO A 43 -16.28 -0.98 12.65
C PRO A 43 -17.75 -0.75 12.26
N ALA A 44 -18.51 -0.08 13.12
CA ALA A 44 -19.83 0.42 12.75
C ALA A 44 -19.72 1.54 11.71
N PHE A 45 -20.76 1.73 10.89
CA PHE A 45 -20.73 2.74 9.83
C PHE A 45 -20.53 4.16 10.41
N GLU A 46 -21.11 4.41 11.58
CA GLU A 46 -21.02 5.67 12.30
C GLU A 46 -19.61 5.99 12.82
N ASP A 47 -18.77 4.95 12.94
CA ASP A 47 -17.38 5.07 13.39
C ASP A 47 -16.40 5.27 12.21
N ILE A 48 -16.89 5.24 10.95
CA ILE A 48 -16.06 5.51 9.78
C ILE A 48 -15.86 7.01 9.63
N PRO A 49 -14.61 7.49 9.51
CA PRO A 49 -14.32 8.89 9.29
C PRO A 49 -14.96 9.45 8.00
N ASP A 50 -15.40 10.70 8.04
CA ASP A 50 -16.04 11.37 6.88
C ASP A 50 -15.11 11.38 5.65
N ASP A 51 -13.81 11.62 5.82
CA ASP A 51 -12.82 11.62 4.74
C ASP A 51 -12.67 10.24 4.08
N GLN A 52 -12.84 9.17 4.85
CA GLN A 52 -12.86 7.81 4.30
C GLN A 52 -14.17 7.51 3.57
N ILE A 53 -15.30 7.98 4.09
CA ILE A 53 -16.60 7.87 3.41
C ILE A 53 -16.55 8.64 2.08
N ASP A 54 -15.99 9.84 2.05
CA ASP A 54 -15.83 10.64 0.83
C ASP A 54 -14.93 9.94 -0.19
N LEU A 55 -13.87 9.25 0.25
CA LEU A 55 -13.03 8.44 -0.63
C LEU A 55 -13.81 7.26 -1.26
N PHE A 56 -14.70 6.60 -0.51
CA PHE A 56 -15.56 5.55 -1.06
C PHE A 56 -16.52 6.10 -2.10
N PHE A 57 -17.12 7.28 -1.83
CA PHE A 57 -17.96 7.96 -2.82
C PHE A 57 -17.17 8.40 -4.05
N ALA A 58 -15.94 8.87 -3.90
CA ALA A 58 -15.09 9.28 -5.01
C ALA A 58 -14.85 8.16 -6.02
N GLN A 59 -14.67 6.92 -5.56
CA GLN A 59 -14.56 5.75 -6.42
C GLN A 59 -15.85 5.54 -7.23
N GLY A 60 -17.01 5.58 -6.57
CA GLY A 60 -18.30 5.47 -7.23
C GLY A 60 -18.60 6.64 -8.20
N MET A 61 -18.12 7.84 -7.90
CA MET A 61 -18.25 9.02 -8.78
C MET A 61 -17.46 8.84 -10.08
N VAL A 62 -16.27 8.23 -10.03
CA VAL A 62 -15.49 7.91 -11.25
C VAL A 62 -16.29 6.95 -12.13
N TYR A 63 -16.82 5.87 -11.56
CA TYR A 63 -17.62 4.91 -12.33
C TYR A 63 -18.92 5.52 -12.85
N ALA A 64 -19.58 6.36 -12.07
CA ALA A 64 -20.77 7.09 -12.48
C ALA A 64 -20.51 8.01 -13.67
N TYR A 65 -19.38 8.74 -13.65
CA TYR A 65 -18.96 9.56 -14.79
C TYR A 65 -18.71 8.72 -16.04
N LEU A 66 -17.94 7.63 -15.92
CA LEU A 66 -17.61 6.76 -17.05
C LEU A 66 -18.87 6.12 -17.66
N PHE A 67 -19.81 5.71 -16.83
CA PHE A 67 -21.10 5.18 -17.28
C PHE A 67 -21.92 6.23 -18.06
N LEU A 68 -22.10 7.42 -17.47
CA LEU A 68 -22.88 8.48 -18.12
C LEU A 68 -22.23 8.95 -19.43
N LEU A 69 -20.91 9.04 -19.46
CA LEU A 69 -20.17 9.41 -20.65
C LEU A 69 -20.40 8.39 -21.77
N GLN A 70 -20.30 7.10 -21.48
CA GLN A 70 -20.51 6.02 -22.44
C GLN A 70 -21.96 6.02 -22.98
N GLU A 71 -22.95 6.15 -22.10
CA GLU A 71 -24.37 6.18 -22.48
C GLU A 71 -24.69 7.42 -23.35
N ASN A 72 -24.15 8.57 -22.99
CA ASN A 72 -24.39 9.81 -23.74
C ASN A 72 -23.66 9.83 -25.09
N GLU A 73 -22.45 9.25 -25.20
CA GLU A 73 -21.77 9.06 -26.48
C GLU A 73 -22.56 8.11 -27.41
N GLN A 74 -23.11 7.03 -26.88
CA GLN A 74 -23.98 6.10 -27.65
C GLN A 74 -25.28 6.78 -28.10
N ALA A 75 -25.90 7.59 -27.24
CA ALA A 75 -27.09 8.35 -27.61
C ALA A 75 -26.81 9.34 -28.75
N ALA A 76 -25.69 10.06 -28.70
CA ALA A 76 -25.30 11.00 -29.74
C ALA A 76 -24.99 10.31 -31.10
N LEU A 77 -24.37 9.12 -31.07
CA LEU A 77 -24.12 8.32 -32.28
C LEU A 77 -25.42 7.84 -32.92
N SER A 78 -26.39 7.36 -32.12
CA SER A 78 -27.70 6.96 -32.63
C SER A 78 -28.51 8.10 -33.24
N GLU A 79 -28.39 9.32 -32.71
CA GLU A 79 -29.03 10.50 -33.30
C GLU A 79 -28.38 10.91 -34.64
N SER A 80 -27.08 10.73 -34.83
CA SER A 80 -26.39 11.05 -36.08
C SER A 80 -26.71 10.05 -37.20
N GLU A 81 -26.78 8.74 -36.88
CA GLU A 81 -27.20 7.69 -37.83
C GLU A 81 -28.66 7.85 -38.24
N ASP A 82 -29.58 8.21 -37.31
CA ASP A 82 -30.98 8.49 -37.59
C ASP A 82 -31.20 9.73 -38.46
N GLN A 83 -30.30 10.72 -38.45
CA GLN A 83 -30.37 11.86 -39.36
C GLN A 83 -29.97 11.49 -40.79
N GLU A 84 -29.00 10.62 -41.00
CA GLU A 84 -28.62 10.11 -42.33
C GLU A 84 -29.68 9.16 -42.92
N ILE A 85 -30.39 8.38 -42.05
CA ILE A 85 -31.43 7.43 -42.48
C ILE A 85 -32.79 8.12 -42.70
N LYS A 86 -33.10 9.22 -41.99
CA LYS A 86 -34.38 9.97 -42.15
C LYS A 86 -34.55 10.63 -43.51
N GLU A 87 -33.50 10.74 -44.31
CA GLU A 87 -33.62 11.11 -45.72
C GLU A 87 -34.10 9.92 -46.63
N ALA A 88 -34.19 8.69 -46.12
CA ALA A 88 -34.39 7.48 -46.92
C ALA A 88 -35.56 6.56 -46.56
N ALA A 89 -36.28 6.66 -45.41
CA ALA A 89 -37.35 5.69 -45.09
C ALA A 89 -38.36 6.17 -44.04
N SER A 90 -39.61 5.79 -44.28
CA SER A 90 -40.80 6.00 -43.44
C SER A 90 -40.92 5.03 -42.26
N ALA A 91 -41.31 5.57 -41.11
CA ALA A 91 -42.12 5.01 -40.03
C ALA A 91 -41.72 3.65 -39.42
N ASP A 92 -40.80 3.66 -38.49
CA ASP A 92 -40.99 3.04 -37.16
C ASP A 92 -39.97 3.72 -36.21
N GLN A 93 -40.47 4.60 -35.34
CA GLN A 93 -39.64 5.41 -34.45
C GLN A 93 -39.23 4.55 -33.26
N GLU A 94 -38.03 4.00 -33.25
CA GLU A 94 -37.27 3.81 -32.00
C GLU A 94 -36.99 5.20 -31.42
N LYS A 95 -37.49 5.45 -30.22
CA LYS A 95 -37.30 6.74 -29.53
C LYS A 95 -35.81 6.96 -29.30
N ALA A 96 -35.27 7.99 -29.90
CA ALA A 96 -33.90 8.47 -29.62
C ALA A 96 -33.70 8.52 -28.10
N LYS A 97 -32.64 7.85 -27.63
CA LYS A 97 -32.33 7.72 -26.22
C LYS A 97 -31.90 9.10 -25.71
N LYS A 98 -32.65 9.71 -24.79
CA LYS A 98 -32.29 11.03 -24.25
C LYS A 98 -30.99 10.94 -23.42
N PRO A 99 -30.13 11.95 -23.51
CA PRO A 99 -28.94 12.02 -22.65
C PRO A 99 -29.32 11.89 -21.17
N ILE A 100 -28.52 11.16 -20.43
CA ILE A 100 -28.70 11.00 -18.99
C ILE A 100 -27.90 12.07 -18.26
N ASP A 101 -28.60 13.00 -17.58
CA ASP A 101 -27.99 14.14 -16.91
C ASP A 101 -27.58 13.88 -15.46
N ARG A 102 -28.16 12.87 -14.81
CA ARG A 102 -27.94 12.60 -13.40
C ARG A 102 -27.87 11.12 -13.09
N ILE A 103 -27.15 10.79 -12.03
CA ILE A 103 -26.97 9.43 -11.54
C ILE A 103 -26.82 9.43 -10.02
N ALA A 104 -27.25 8.36 -9.38
CA ALA A 104 -26.97 8.16 -7.96
C ALA A 104 -25.69 7.34 -7.78
N VAL A 105 -24.91 7.69 -6.78
CA VAL A 105 -23.86 6.82 -6.21
C VAL A 105 -24.34 6.34 -4.86
N GLN A 106 -24.41 5.05 -4.66
CA GLN A 106 -24.76 4.40 -3.41
C GLN A 106 -23.51 3.78 -2.80
N LEU A 107 -23.32 3.96 -1.51
CA LEU A 107 -22.39 3.21 -0.71
C LEU A 107 -23.18 2.17 0.09
N THR A 108 -22.92 0.90 -0.17
CA THR A 108 -23.44 -0.23 0.62
C THR A 108 -22.33 -0.72 1.54
N TYR A 109 -22.46 -0.44 2.83
CA TYR A 109 -21.49 -0.82 3.85
C TYR A 109 -22.00 -2.06 4.61
N TYR A 110 -21.18 -3.11 4.64
CA TYR A 110 -21.44 -4.33 5.39
C TYR A 110 -20.52 -4.44 6.60
N GLN A 111 -21.09 -4.27 7.78
CA GLN A 111 -20.39 -4.50 9.05
C GLN A 111 -20.33 -6.01 9.34
N THR A 112 -19.11 -6.56 9.44
CA THR A 112 -18.91 -8.01 9.60
C THR A 112 -19.25 -8.54 10.99
N THR A 113 -19.04 -7.75 12.04
CA THR A 113 -19.26 -8.13 13.45
C THR A 113 -20.75 -8.31 13.76
N GLU A 114 -21.57 -7.30 13.45
CA GLU A 114 -23.02 -7.31 13.72
C GLU A 114 -23.83 -7.80 12.51
N LYS A 115 -23.17 -8.07 11.37
CA LYS A 115 -23.79 -8.45 10.10
C LYS A 115 -24.86 -7.45 9.65
N GLN A 116 -24.59 -6.16 9.90
CA GLN A 116 -25.48 -5.07 9.55
C GLN A 116 -25.11 -4.49 8.19
N ILE A 117 -26.14 -4.12 7.41
CA ILE A 117 -25.97 -3.42 6.13
C ILE A 117 -26.50 -2.01 6.29
N THR A 118 -25.64 -1.02 6.06
CA THR A 118 -26.00 0.39 5.98
C THR A 118 -25.87 0.86 4.54
N ARG A 119 -26.87 1.59 4.03
CA ARG A 119 -26.82 2.18 2.69
C ARG A 119 -26.99 3.68 2.78
N THR A 120 -26.10 4.40 2.14
CA THR A 120 -26.21 5.84 1.95
C THR A 120 -26.07 6.17 0.47
N ARG A 121 -26.74 7.25 0.03
CA ARG A 121 -26.83 7.57 -1.40
C ARG A 121 -26.68 9.07 -1.61
N ARG A 122 -25.94 9.45 -2.64
CA ARG A 122 -25.79 10.84 -3.11
C ARG A 122 -26.14 10.91 -4.59
N MET A 123 -26.81 12.00 -5.00
CA MET A 123 -27.15 12.27 -6.39
C MET A 123 -26.14 13.23 -6.98
N PHE A 124 -25.72 12.97 -8.21
CA PHE A 124 -24.74 13.81 -8.93
C PHE A 124 -25.26 14.16 -10.32
N GLN A 125 -24.98 15.38 -10.76
CA GLN A 125 -25.17 15.79 -12.14
C GLN A 125 -23.96 15.37 -12.98
N PHE A 126 -24.20 15.11 -14.27
CA PHE A 126 -23.11 14.78 -15.21
C PHE A 126 -22.03 15.85 -15.24
N SER A 127 -22.42 17.14 -15.21
CA SER A 127 -21.49 18.27 -15.18
C SER A 127 -20.60 18.30 -13.94
N GLU A 128 -21.14 17.94 -12.75
CA GLU A 128 -20.39 17.87 -11.50
C GLU A 128 -19.36 16.75 -11.56
N LEU A 129 -19.77 15.57 -12.04
CA LEU A 129 -18.89 14.43 -12.22
C LEU A 129 -17.79 14.68 -13.26
N ALA A 130 -18.11 15.43 -14.34
CA ALA A 130 -17.13 15.80 -15.37
C ALA A 130 -16.04 16.72 -14.81
N VAL A 131 -16.39 17.70 -13.98
CA VAL A 131 -15.44 18.56 -13.28
C VAL A 131 -14.60 17.74 -12.31
N PHE A 132 -15.23 16.94 -11.47
CA PHE A 132 -14.54 16.07 -10.51
C PHE A 132 -13.53 15.13 -11.20
N TYR A 133 -13.94 14.45 -12.26
CA TYR A 133 -13.07 13.54 -13.01
C TYR A 133 -11.88 14.26 -13.66
N LYS A 134 -12.11 15.41 -14.23
CA LYS A 134 -11.06 16.25 -14.83
C LYS A 134 -10.05 16.70 -13.78
N ASP A 135 -10.52 17.22 -12.65
CA ASP A 135 -9.66 17.69 -11.56
C ASP A 135 -8.84 16.53 -10.97
N LEU A 136 -9.46 15.36 -10.79
CA LEU A 136 -8.78 14.14 -10.35
C LEU A 136 -7.65 13.74 -11.30
N LEU A 137 -7.91 13.75 -12.61
CA LEU A 137 -6.88 13.42 -13.61
C LEU A 137 -5.76 14.47 -13.65
N GLN A 138 -6.08 15.75 -13.49
CA GLN A 138 -5.06 16.81 -13.44
C GLN A 138 -4.15 16.66 -12.21
N GLU A 139 -4.72 16.36 -11.04
CA GLU A 139 -3.93 16.10 -9.83
C GLU A 139 -3.06 14.85 -10.01
N TYR A 140 -3.62 13.76 -10.53
CA TYR A 140 -2.86 12.53 -10.79
C TYR A 140 -1.72 12.75 -11.80
N HIS A 141 -1.98 13.52 -12.85
CA HIS A 141 -0.97 13.86 -13.86
C HIS A 141 0.24 14.59 -13.28
N LYS A 142 0.05 15.46 -12.29
CA LYS A 142 1.17 16.12 -11.58
C LYS A 142 2.12 15.09 -10.95
N TRP A 143 1.55 14.04 -10.35
CA TRP A 143 2.34 12.96 -9.73
C TRP A 143 3.09 12.13 -10.78
N LEU A 144 2.46 11.82 -11.91
CA LEU A 144 3.11 11.11 -13.01
C LEU A 144 4.29 11.91 -13.58
N VAL A 145 4.08 13.19 -13.85
CA VAL A 145 5.14 14.09 -14.34
C VAL A 145 6.28 14.19 -13.32
N PHE A 146 5.96 14.28 -12.02
CA PHE A 146 6.97 14.30 -10.97
C PHE A 146 7.80 13.00 -10.98
N GLN A 147 7.16 11.83 -11.02
CA GLN A 147 7.84 10.53 -11.02
C GLN A 147 8.71 10.33 -12.28
N GLU A 148 8.20 10.70 -13.46
CA GLU A 148 8.96 10.59 -14.71
C GLU A 148 10.20 11.50 -14.71
N ASN A 149 10.03 12.76 -14.29
CA ASN A 149 11.14 13.69 -14.15
C ASN A 149 12.17 13.20 -13.14
N TRP A 150 11.70 12.70 -11.98
CA TRP A 150 12.57 12.14 -10.97
C TRP A 150 13.36 10.94 -11.50
N ARG A 151 12.68 9.99 -12.16
CA ARG A 151 13.33 8.80 -12.76
C ARG A 151 14.45 9.21 -13.71
N ARG A 152 14.24 10.22 -14.53
CA ARG A 152 15.25 10.73 -15.47
C ARG A 152 16.45 11.35 -14.75
N VAL A 153 16.22 12.20 -13.75
CA VAL A 153 17.27 12.79 -12.92
C VAL A 153 18.08 11.70 -12.21
N ARG A 154 17.39 10.79 -11.54
CA ARG A 154 17.97 9.63 -10.86
C ARG A 154 18.85 8.82 -11.81
N ASN A 155 18.30 8.34 -12.92
CA ASN A 155 19.02 7.47 -13.84
C ASN A 155 20.27 8.15 -14.39
N THR A 156 20.18 9.42 -14.77
CA THR A 156 21.34 10.20 -15.25
C THR A 156 22.43 10.29 -14.18
N SER A 157 22.07 10.61 -12.95
CA SER A 157 23.03 10.71 -11.84
C SER A 157 23.71 9.37 -11.54
N LEU A 158 22.92 8.29 -11.52
CA LEU A 158 23.41 6.96 -11.21
C LEU A 158 24.29 6.36 -12.32
N GLN A 159 24.02 6.66 -13.59
CA GLN A 159 24.89 6.27 -14.70
C GLN A 159 26.28 6.93 -14.59
N LEU A 160 26.35 8.16 -14.13
CA LEU A 160 27.60 8.90 -13.92
C LEU A 160 28.28 8.59 -12.57
N LEU A 161 27.55 7.98 -11.64
CA LEU A 161 28.02 7.73 -10.27
C LEU A 161 29.31 6.89 -10.25
N SER A 162 30.35 7.40 -9.62
CA SER A 162 31.61 6.70 -9.35
C SER A 162 31.62 6.12 -7.93
N PHE A 163 32.56 5.22 -7.66
CA PHE A 163 32.74 4.70 -6.30
C PHE A 163 33.22 5.82 -5.37
N PRO A 164 32.60 6.02 -4.16
CA PRO A 164 32.79 7.23 -3.36
C PRO A 164 34.11 7.28 -2.54
N PHE A 165 35.04 6.39 -2.78
CA PHE A 165 36.33 6.34 -2.12
C PHE A 165 37.45 6.23 -3.17
N GLU A 166 38.62 6.84 -2.89
CA GLU A 166 39.77 6.81 -3.77
C GLU A 166 40.27 5.38 -4.02
N THR A 167 40.20 4.52 -3.01
CA THR A 167 40.67 3.13 -3.10
C THR A 167 39.65 2.14 -2.51
N PHE A 168 39.61 0.97 -3.09
CA PHE A 168 38.83 -0.15 -2.54
C PHE A 168 39.61 -0.80 -1.38
N ARG A 169 38.90 -1.19 -0.34
CA ARG A 169 39.41 -2.09 0.69
C ARG A 169 39.66 -3.48 0.11
N LYS A 170 40.46 -4.30 0.78
CA LYS A 170 40.72 -5.69 0.37
C LYS A 170 39.42 -6.47 0.25
N GLY A 171 39.16 -7.10 -0.90
CA GLY A 171 37.95 -7.87 -1.20
C GLY A 171 36.71 -7.03 -1.54
N GLN A 172 36.77 -5.71 -1.38
CA GLN A 172 35.61 -4.82 -1.58
C GLN A 172 35.22 -4.71 -3.06
N ARG A 173 36.23 -4.61 -3.94
CA ARG A 173 35.99 -4.54 -5.40
C ARG A 173 35.43 -5.83 -5.96
N GLU A 174 35.92 -6.97 -5.49
CA GLU A 174 35.46 -8.31 -5.89
C GLU A 174 33.99 -8.51 -5.47
N LEU A 175 33.63 -8.13 -4.24
CA LEU A 175 32.26 -8.19 -3.75
C LEU A 175 31.34 -7.28 -4.56
N ALA A 176 31.75 -6.02 -4.80
CA ALA A 176 30.95 -5.08 -5.60
C ALA A 176 30.72 -5.57 -7.05
N ALA A 177 31.75 -6.14 -7.68
CA ALA A 177 31.63 -6.69 -9.01
C ALA A 177 30.74 -7.95 -9.05
N ALA A 178 30.82 -8.81 -8.03
CA ALA A 178 29.95 -9.97 -7.90
C ALA A 178 28.49 -9.55 -7.67
N ALA A 179 28.24 -8.58 -6.77
CA ALA A 179 26.92 -8.02 -6.53
C ALA A 179 26.32 -7.41 -7.80
N TYR A 180 27.07 -6.55 -8.52
CA TYR A 180 26.60 -5.95 -9.77
C TYR A 180 26.20 -7.02 -10.80
N LYS A 181 27.06 -8.01 -11.07
CA LYS A 181 26.75 -9.09 -12.03
C LYS A 181 25.53 -9.91 -11.62
N THR A 182 25.38 -10.13 -10.33
CA THR A 182 24.27 -10.93 -9.80
C THR A 182 22.94 -10.17 -9.92
N LEU A 183 22.91 -8.90 -9.50
CA LEU A 183 21.74 -8.05 -9.57
C LEU A 183 21.30 -7.81 -11.02
N LYS A 184 22.25 -7.47 -11.90
CA LYS A 184 21.96 -7.23 -13.33
C LYS A 184 21.40 -8.46 -14.07
N ASN A 185 21.71 -9.66 -13.61
CA ASN A 185 21.24 -10.91 -14.22
C ASN A 185 20.08 -11.57 -13.46
N GLY A 186 19.44 -10.87 -12.49
CA GLY A 186 18.33 -11.41 -11.70
C GLY A 186 18.69 -12.68 -10.92
N LYS A 187 19.96 -12.83 -10.47
CA LYS A 187 20.45 -14.01 -9.78
C LYS A 187 20.54 -13.79 -8.26
N ARG A 188 20.92 -14.85 -7.55
CA ARG A 188 21.13 -14.83 -6.10
C ARG A 188 22.62 -14.94 -5.78
N LEU A 189 23.09 -14.14 -4.82
CA LEU A 189 24.44 -14.16 -4.30
C LEU A 189 24.41 -14.34 -2.78
N PHE A 190 25.10 -15.34 -2.27
CA PHE A 190 25.43 -15.48 -0.87
C PHE A 190 26.90 -15.10 -0.72
N ALA A 191 27.18 -14.04 0.05
CA ALA A 191 28.51 -13.52 0.23
C ALA A 191 28.87 -13.49 1.72
N GLU A 192 29.98 -14.12 2.08
CA GLU A 192 30.57 -14.00 3.41
C GLU A 192 31.74 -13.04 3.32
N ALA A 193 31.68 -11.98 4.12
CA ALA A 193 32.75 -10.98 4.21
C ALA A 193 32.95 -10.54 5.66
N PRO A 194 34.21 -10.40 6.12
CA PRO A 194 34.51 -9.94 7.47
C PRO A 194 33.93 -8.56 7.77
N THR A 195 33.74 -8.25 9.06
CA THR A 195 33.38 -6.90 9.49
C THR A 195 34.44 -5.88 9.06
N GLY A 196 34.04 -4.65 8.72
CA GLY A 196 34.96 -3.60 8.30
C GLY A 196 35.36 -3.62 6.83
N THR A 197 34.99 -4.63 6.05
CA THR A 197 35.28 -4.69 4.60
C THR A 197 34.46 -3.71 3.76
N GLY A 198 33.46 -3.04 4.33
CA GLY A 198 32.60 -2.11 3.60
C GLY A 198 31.49 -2.82 2.81
N LYS A 199 30.92 -3.90 3.35
CA LYS A 199 29.82 -4.70 2.73
C LYS A 199 28.67 -3.82 2.21
N THR A 200 28.18 -2.92 3.05
CA THR A 200 27.04 -2.04 2.72
C THR A 200 27.31 -1.24 1.44
N MET A 201 28.45 -0.57 1.36
CA MET A 201 28.84 0.18 0.17
C MET A 201 29.06 -0.74 -1.04
N SER A 202 29.64 -1.95 -0.82
CA SER A 202 29.89 -2.94 -1.89
C SER A 202 28.64 -3.56 -2.45
N THR A 203 27.48 -3.38 -1.82
CA THR A 203 26.19 -3.87 -2.29
C THR A 203 25.27 -2.73 -2.73
N LEU A 204 25.21 -1.63 -2.00
CA LEU A 204 24.38 -0.46 -2.38
C LEU A 204 24.89 0.22 -3.65
N PHE A 205 26.19 0.51 -3.75
CA PHE A 205 26.73 1.15 -4.95
C PHE A 205 26.42 0.38 -6.26
N PRO A 206 26.69 -0.92 -6.37
CA PRO A 206 26.33 -1.67 -7.57
C PRO A 206 24.80 -1.81 -7.76
N ALA A 207 24.01 -1.86 -6.69
CA ALA A 207 22.55 -1.87 -6.82
C ALA A 207 22.02 -0.56 -7.43
N LEU A 208 22.55 0.59 -7.00
CA LEU A 208 22.23 1.88 -7.60
C LEU A 208 22.69 1.99 -9.06
N LYS A 209 23.85 1.40 -9.41
CA LYS A 209 24.27 1.33 -10.83
C LYS A 209 23.29 0.56 -11.69
N VAL A 210 22.81 -0.62 -11.22
CA VAL A 210 21.81 -1.41 -11.92
C VAL A 210 20.49 -0.65 -12.04
N LEU A 211 20.08 0.06 -10.99
CA LEU A 211 18.90 0.92 -10.99
C LEU A 211 19.01 2.05 -12.04
N GLY A 212 20.17 2.72 -12.12
CA GLY A 212 20.43 3.77 -13.12
C GLY A 212 20.50 3.27 -14.56
N GLU A 213 20.74 1.98 -14.77
CA GLU A 213 20.73 1.29 -16.06
C GLU A 213 19.36 0.71 -16.42
N GLU A 214 18.31 1.06 -15.66
CA GLU A 214 16.94 0.58 -15.81
C GLU A 214 16.81 -0.95 -15.68
N GLY A 215 17.74 -1.58 -14.95
CA GLY A 215 17.71 -3.01 -14.65
C GLY A 215 16.79 -3.38 -13.49
N ALA A 216 16.20 -2.38 -12.84
CA ALA A 216 15.18 -2.52 -11.79
C ALA A 216 14.53 -1.17 -11.49
N ASP A 217 13.42 -1.18 -10.76
CA ASP A 217 12.69 0.02 -10.35
C ASP A 217 13.06 0.49 -8.95
N ARG A 218 13.33 -0.44 -8.01
CA ARG A 218 13.61 -0.14 -6.59
C ARG A 218 14.64 -1.09 -5.97
N VAL A 219 15.23 -0.61 -4.88
CA VAL A 219 16.15 -1.40 -4.04
C VAL A 219 15.55 -1.53 -2.64
N PHE A 220 15.39 -2.76 -2.15
CA PHE A 220 15.05 -3.04 -0.76
C PHE A 220 16.31 -3.44 0.01
N TYR A 221 16.73 -2.61 0.98
CA TYR A 221 17.82 -2.91 1.90
C TYR A 221 17.25 -3.39 3.23
N LEU A 222 17.39 -4.68 3.50
CA LEU A 222 16.74 -5.36 4.61
C LEU A 222 17.73 -5.77 5.68
N THR A 223 17.45 -5.42 6.93
CA THR A 223 18.34 -5.71 8.07
C THR A 223 17.55 -5.92 9.36
N ALA A 224 18.11 -6.72 10.29
CA ALA A 224 17.46 -7.03 11.57
C ALA A 224 17.65 -5.94 12.65
N LYS A 225 18.64 -5.03 12.50
CA LYS A 225 19.06 -4.14 13.59
C LYS A 225 19.01 -2.67 13.21
N THR A 226 18.62 -1.82 14.15
CA THR A 226 18.61 -0.36 13.97
C THR A 226 19.97 0.21 13.60
N ILE A 227 21.06 -0.28 14.21
CA ILE A 227 22.43 0.19 13.91
C ILE A 227 22.81 -0.06 12.44
N THR A 228 22.42 -1.20 11.89
CA THR A 228 22.72 -1.52 10.49
C THR A 228 21.87 -0.71 9.49
N ARG A 229 20.72 -0.19 9.91
CA ARG A 229 19.94 0.79 9.13
C ARG A 229 20.70 2.10 9.01
N GLN A 230 21.24 2.61 10.13
CA GLN A 230 22.06 3.82 10.11
C GLN A 230 23.27 3.69 9.19
N VAL A 231 23.93 2.53 9.16
CA VAL A 231 25.05 2.28 8.23
C VAL A 231 24.63 2.34 6.77
N ALA A 232 23.38 1.92 6.44
CA ALA A 232 22.84 2.05 5.10
C ALA A 232 22.51 3.51 4.76
N GLU A 233 21.91 4.26 5.69
CA GLU A 233 21.66 5.70 5.56
C GLU A 233 22.96 6.48 5.34
N ASP A 234 24.00 6.23 6.16
CA ASP A 234 25.32 6.84 6.02
C ASP A 234 25.98 6.50 4.68
N ALA A 235 25.78 5.28 4.17
CA ALA A 235 26.29 4.89 2.87
C ALA A 235 25.57 5.62 1.73
N LEU A 236 24.24 5.78 1.80
CA LEU A 236 23.48 6.57 0.83
C LEU A 236 23.82 8.05 0.89
N SER A 237 24.05 8.61 2.10
CA SER A 237 24.53 9.99 2.25
C SER A 237 25.85 10.22 1.53
N LYS A 238 26.82 9.30 1.71
CA LYS A 238 28.10 9.37 0.99
C LYS A 238 27.99 9.24 -0.52
N LEU A 239 27.02 8.45 -1.00
CA LEU A 239 26.74 8.35 -2.43
C LEU A 239 26.08 9.62 -2.95
N ALA A 240 25.21 10.27 -2.16
CA ALA A 240 24.64 11.56 -2.47
C ALA A 240 25.70 12.67 -2.54
N ASP A 241 26.60 12.73 -1.57
CA ASP A 241 27.76 13.65 -1.59
C ASP A 241 28.64 13.44 -2.84
N ASN A 242 28.62 12.25 -3.41
CA ASN A 242 29.36 11.88 -4.64
C ASN A 242 28.51 12.02 -5.92
N GLY A 243 27.33 12.66 -5.84
CA GLY A 243 26.48 13.02 -6.97
C GLY A 243 25.35 12.06 -7.29
N SER A 244 24.99 11.15 -6.39
CA SER A 244 23.81 10.29 -6.53
C SER A 244 22.53 11.08 -6.18
N GLU A 245 21.61 11.16 -7.12
CA GLU A 245 20.26 11.67 -6.89
C GLU A 245 19.31 10.47 -6.70
N THR A 246 19.10 10.08 -5.44
CA THR A 246 18.21 8.98 -5.07
C THR A 246 17.34 9.35 -3.88
N LYS A 247 16.07 8.98 -3.93
CA LYS A 247 15.17 9.08 -2.78
C LYS A 247 15.22 7.77 -1.98
N SER A 248 15.49 7.90 -0.69
CA SER A 248 15.47 6.75 0.22
C SER A 248 14.57 6.98 1.40
N VAL A 249 13.91 5.92 1.89
CA VAL A 249 13.12 5.97 3.10
C VAL A 249 13.50 4.84 4.05
N THR A 250 13.59 5.17 5.35
CA THR A 250 13.76 4.18 6.42
C THR A 250 12.43 3.92 7.11
N ILE A 251 11.85 2.73 6.90
CA ILE A 251 10.61 2.35 7.54
C ILE A 251 10.88 1.91 8.98
N THR A 252 10.27 2.63 9.92
CA THR A 252 10.35 2.36 11.36
C THR A 252 9.04 1.71 11.82
N ALA A 253 9.14 0.68 12.67
CA ALA A 253 7.96 -0.02 13.19
C ALA A 253 7.01 0.94 13.91
N LYS A 254 5.69 0.72 13.73
CA LYS A 254 4.62 1.60 14.23
C LYS A 254 4.75 1.91 15.72
N ASP A 255 5.08 0.92 16.54
CA ASP A 255 5.24 1.09 17.99
C ASP A 255 6.45 1.97 18.38
N LYS A 256 7.40 2.18 17.48
CA LYS A 256 8.61 2.98 17.72
C LYS A 256 8.51 4.40 17.20
N ILE A 257 7.62 4.66 16.26
CA ILE A 257 7.47 5.96 15.60
C ILE A 257 6.16 6.67 15.96
N CYS A 258 5.23 5.98 16.63
CA CYS A 258 3.95 6.56 17.05
C CYS A 258 4.19 7.73 18.01
N PHE A 259 3.50 8.86 17.77
CA PHE A 259 3.56 10.05 18.63
C PHE A 259 2.75 9.93 19.92
N LEU A 260 1.89 8.91 20.04
CA LEU A 260 1.08 8.68 21.23
C LEU A 260 1.79 7.71 22.19
N ASP A 261 1.73 7.99 23.47
CA ASP A 261 2.29 7.12 24.53
C ASP A 261 1.62 5.73 24.52
N GLU A 262 0.30 5.70 24.34
CA GLU A 262 -0.48 4.47 24.13
C GLU A 262 -1.08 4.49 22.73
N ARG A 263 -0.75 3.46 21.95
CA ARG A 263 -1.24 3.35 20.57
C ARG A 263 -2.75 3.10 20.55
N ASN A 264 -3.50 4.11 20.12
CA ASN A 264 -4.90 3.99 19.77
C ASN A 264 -5.14 4.73 18.45
N CYS A 265 -5.33 3.97 17.36
CA CYS A 265 -5.39 4.51 16.00
C CYS A 265 -6.81 4.88 15.56
N THR A 266 -7.78 4.93 16.49
CA THR A 266 -9.13 5.39 16.15
C THR A 266 -9.14 6.92 15.97
N PRO A 267 -9.93 7.46 15.04
CA PRO A 267 -9.97 8.89 14.75
C PRO A 267 -10.30 9.77 15.97
N GLU A 268 -11.12 9.26 16.93
CA GLU A 268 -11.51 9.98 18.14
C GLU A 268 -10.35 10.17 19.13
N HIS A 269 -9.32 9.30 19.04
CA HIS A 269 -8.21 9.28 19.99
C HIS A 269 -6.89 9.71 19.36
N CYS A 270 -6.77 9.63 18.03
CA CYS A 270 -5.54 9.94 17.31
C CYS A 270 -5.73 11.12 16.34
N PRO A 271 -5.23 12.31 16.64
CA PRO A 271 -5.36 13.48 15.75
C PRO A 271 -4.60 13.27 14.43
N TYR A 272 -3.61 12.37 14.41
CA TYR A 272 -2.83 12.04 13.21
C TYR A 272 -3.54 11.03 12.29
N ALA A 273 -4.52 10.29 12.82
CA ALA A 273 -5.38 9.41 12.04
C ALA A 273 -6.63 10.14 11.54
N GLN A 274 -7.18 11.03 12.37
CA GLN A 274 -8.35 11.82 12.02
C GLN A 274 -8.07 12.71 10.81
N GLY A 275 -8.84 12.59 9.73
CA GLY A 275 -8.69 13.37 8.50
C GLY A 275 -7.34 13.15 7.78
N TYR A 276 -6.75 11.98 7.93
CA TYR A 276 -5.47 11.62 7.31
C TYR A 276 -5.48 11.77 5.80
N TYR A 277 -6.52 11.27 5.13
CA TYR A 277 -6.64 11.28 3.67
C TYR A 277 -6.76 12.69 3.08
N ASN A 278 -7.24 13.66 3.86
CA ASN A 278 -7.32 15.05 3.44
C ASN A 278 -5.97 15.78 3.46
N ARG A 279 -4.97 15.26 4.18
CA ARG A 279 -3.67 15.92 4.41
C ARG A 279 -2.48 15.20 3.80
N ILE A 280 -2.62 13.89 3.52
CA ILE A 280 -1.48 13.08 3.11
C ILE A 280 -0.87 13.52 1.78
N ASN A 281 -1.67 13.93 0.79
CA ASN A 281 -1.15 14.34 -0.51
C ASN A 281 -0.28 15.59 -0.42
N GLU A 282 -0.70 16.58 0.40
CA GLU A 282 0.09 17.79 0.65
C GLU A 282 1.38 17.44 1.42
N ALA A 283 1.30 16.58 2.42
CA ALA A 283 2.47 16.12 3.19
C ALA A 283 3.49 15.40 2.31
N LEU A 284 3.03 14.50 1.43
CA LEU A 284 3.89 13.78 0.49
C LEU A 284 4.54 14.74 -0.51
N TRP A 285 3.76 15.67 -1.08
CA TRP A 285 4.26 16.63 -2.04
C TRP A 285 5.35 17.52 -1.44
N ASP A 286 5.10 18.05 -0.25
CA ASP A 286 6.09 18.86 0.49
C ASP A 286 7.36 18.04 0.81
N LEU A 287 7.20 16.85 1.36
CA LEU A 287 8.32 15.97 1.72
C LEU A 287 9.18 15.60 0.51
N LEU A 288 8.56 15.17 -0.59
CA LEU A 288 9.27 14.71 -1.78
C LEU A 288 9.99 15.83 -2.55
N HIS A 289 9.58 17.09 -2.40
CA HIS A 289 10.24 18.22 -3.04
C HIS A 289 11.43 18.77 -2.24
N HIS A 290 11.50 18.49 -0.94
CA HIS A 290 12.54 19.04 -0.09
C HIS A 290 13.54 18.00 0.41
N GLU A 291 13.17 16.70 0.41
CA GLU A 291 13.98 15.65 1.02
C GLU A 291 14.28 14.52 0.03
N ASN A 292 15.54 14.07 0.05
CA ASN A 292 15.98 12.89 -0.69
C ASN A 292 16.32 11.72 0.24
N GLN A 293 16.76 12.00 1.47
CA GLN A 293 17.02 10.98 2.49
C GLN A 293 15.97 11.08 3.60
N ILE A 294 14.95 10.24 3.50
CA ILE A 294 13.78 10.27 4.37
C ILE A 294 14.03 9.33 5.55
N THR A 295 14.80 9.82 6.53
CA THR A 295 15.08 9.11 7.77
C THR A 295 13.86 9.14 8.71
N ARG A 296 13.99 8.46 9.86
CA ARG A 296 12.96 8.51 10.90
C ARG A 296 12.68 9.94 11.37
N GLU A 297 13.73 10.73 11.60
CA GLU A 297 13.64 12.11 12.09
C GLU A 297 12.94 13.02 11.07
N VAL A 298 13.20 12.81 9.79
CA VAL A 298 12.50 13.51 8.69
C VAL A 298 11.02 13.15 8.69
N ILE A 299 10.68 11.86 8.76
CA ILE A 299 9.28 11.40 8.85
C ILE A 299 8.56 11.99 10.07
N GLU A 300 9.20 12.02 11.24
CA GLU A 300 8.64 12.62 12.46
C GLU A 300 8.41 14.13 12.27
N THR A 301 9.36 14.84 11.66
CA THR A 301 9.23 16.28 11.37
C THR A 301 8.04 16.60 10.48
N TYR A 302 7.92 15.92 9.34
CA TYR A 302 6.82 16.13 8.40
C TYR A 302 5.48 15.59 8.93
N GLY A 303 5.51 14.50 9.68
CA GLY A 303 4.35 13.97 10.38
C GLY A 303 3.74 14.96 11.36
N MET A 304 4.57 15.69 12.12
CA MET A 304 4.14 16.78 13.01
C MET A 304 3.67 18.00 12.21
N LYS A 305 4.44 18.43 11.21
CA LYS A 305 4.15 19.60 10.37
C LYS A 305 2.76 19.52 9.73
N HIS A 306 2.42 18.38 9.18
CA HIS A 306 1.17 18.15 8.46
C HIS A 306 0.09 17.44 9.29
N THR A 307 0.39 17.10 10.54
CA THR A 307 -0.52 16.37 11.45
C THR A 307 -0.97 15.03 10.82
N VAL A 308 -0.06 14.26 10.26
CA VAL A 308 -0.29 12.93 9.67
C VAL A 308 0.44 11.85 10.45
N CYS A 309 -0.11 10.62 10.46
CA CYS A 309 0.52 9.49 11.12
C CYS A 309 1.92 9.22 10.55
N PRO A 310 2.99 9.28 11.35
CA PRO A 310 4.36 9.12 10.83
C PRO A 310 4.60 7.71 10.25
N PHE A 311 3.95 6.69 10.80
CA PHE A 311 4.06 5.34 10.26
C PHE A 311 3.40 5.23 8.88
N GLU A 312 2.16 5.69 8.72
CA GLU A 312 1.45 5.65 7.44
C GLU A 312 2.15 6.56 6.42
N LEU A 313 2.63 7.76 6.82
CA LEU A 313 3.44 8.64 5.97
C LEU A 313 4.68 7.92 5.43
N SER A 314 5.39 7.14 6.28
CA SER A 314 6.57 6.38 5.86
C SER A 314 6.23 5.29 4.83
N LEU A 315 5.05 4.68 4.96
CA LEU A 315 4.55 3.70 4.00
C LEU A 315 4.11 4.36 2.69
N ASP A 316 3.42 5.50 2.76
CA ASP A 316 2.91 6.18 1.57
C ASP A 316 4.04 6.82 0.75
N VAL A 317 5.02 7.46 1.42
CA VAL A 317 6.18 8.00 0.71
C VAL A 317 7.07 6.93 0.08
N SER A 318 7.05 5.70 0.61
CA SER A 318 7.89 4.61 0.11
C SER A 318 7.60 4.25 -1.35
N VAL A 319 6.38 4.50 -1.86
CA VAL A 319 6.02 4.26 -3.26
C VAL A 319 6.69 5.23 -4.25
N PHE A 320 7.26 6.32 -3.73
CA PHE A 320 8.00 7.31 -4.50
C PHE A 320 9.52 7.20 -4.30
N CYS A 321 9.98 6.30 -3.44
CA CYS A 321 11.40 6.15 -3.12
C CYS A 321 12.06 5.07 -3.97
N ASP A 322 13.34 5.32 -4.29
CA ASP A 322 14.21 4.43 -5.04
C ASP A 322 14.83 3.33 -4.16
N VAL A 323 15.08 3.66 -2.87
CA VAL A 323 15.65 2.75 -1.89
C VAL A 323 14.78 2.71 -0.65
N ILE A 324 14.38 1.50 -0.26
CA ILE A 324 13.57 1.26 0.93
C ILE A 324 14.41 0.49 1.94
N ILE A 325 14.71 1.13 3.08
CA ILE A 325 15.45 0.52 4.18
C ILE A 325 14.44 0.04 5.22
N GLY A 326 14.53 -1.23 5.62
CA GLY A 326 13.58 -1.78 6.59
C GLY A 326 14.03 -3.03 7.31
N ASP A 327 13.17 -3.53 8.19
CA ASP A 327 13.34 -4.82 8.83
C ASP A 327 13.00 -5.96 7.86
N TYR A 328 13.57 -7.14 8.10
CA TYR A 328 13.24 -8.37 7.36
C TYR A 328 11.75 -8.66 7.31
N ASN A 329 10.99 -8.26 8.35
CA ASN A 329 9.56 -8.50 8.45
C ASN A 329 8.81 -7.88 7.27
N TYR A 330 9.28 -6.75 6.76
CA TYR A 330 8.62 -6.06 5.64
C TYR A 330 8.68 -6.82 4.31
N LEU A 331 9.49 -7.86 4.22
CA LEU A 331 9.49 -8.78 3.06
C LEU A 331 9.04 -10.20 3.42
N PHE A 332 9.47 -10.73 4.58
CA PHE A 332 9.39 -12.16 4.86
C PHE A 332 8.27 -12.56 5.82
N ASP A 333 7.72 -11.61 6.61
CA ASP A 333 6.66 -11.93 7.57
C ASP A 333 5.29 -11.98 6.87
N PRO A 334 4.55 -13.10 6.95
CA PRO A 334 3.28 -13.27 6.25
C PRO A 334 2.17 -12.30 6.70
N THR A 335 2.34 -11.64 7.86
CA THR A 335 1.33 -10.74 8.44
C THR A 335 1.62 -9.26 8.24
N VAL A 336 2.92 -8.88 8.12
CA VAL A 336 3.34 -7.47 8.08
C VAL A 336 4.16 -7.10 6.84
N TYR A 337 4.34 -8.02 5.86
CA TYR A 337 5.04 -7.70 4.63
C TYR A 337 4.36 -6.54 3.88
N LEU A 338 5.14 -5.82 3.09
CA LEU A 338 4.66 -4.66 2.35
C LEU A 338 3.80 -5.08 1.14
N ARG A 339 2.52 -5.36 1.39
CA ARG A 339 1.56 -5.83 0.39
C ARG A 339 1.53 -4.96 -0.85
N ARG A 340 1.57 -3.64 -0.66
CA ARG A 340 1.57 -2.65 -1.74
C ARG A 340 2.66 -2.85 -2.81
N PHE A 341 3.73 -3.62 -2.50
CA PHE A 341 4.80 -3.94 -3.44
C PHE A 341 4.78 -5.40 -3.90
N PHE A 342 4.22 -6.32 -3.12
CA PHE A 342 4.48 -7.75 -3.31
C PHE A 342 3.23 -8.59 -3.60
N GLU A 343 2.02 -8.06 -3.49
CA GLU A 343 0.80 -8.81 -3.84
C GLU A 343 0.62 -8.90 -5.36
N GLU A 344 0.79 -7.78 -6.06
CA GLU A 344 0.68 -7.71 -7.53
C GLU A 344 1.85 -6.88 -8.06
N PRO A 345 3.07 -7.43 -8.10
CA PRO A 345 4.24 -6.66 -8.50
C PRO A 345 4.21 -6.34 -9.99
N GLU A 346 4.15 -5.05 -10.31
CA GLU A 346 4.30 -4.52 -11.66
C GLU A 346 5.75 -4.04 -11.94
N GLU A 347 6.58 -3.96 -10.90
CA GLU A 347 7.93 -3.41 -10.91
C GLU A 347 8.98 -4.50 -10.63
N GLU A 348 10.20 -4.28 -11.10
CA GLU A 348 11.37 -5.13 -10.81
C GLU A 348 12.12 -4.64 -9.58
N TYR A 349 12.34 -5.52 -8.60
CA TYR A 349 12.95 -5.17 -7.31
C TYR A 349 14.30 -5.84 -7.09
N LEU A 350 15.26 -5.08 -6.54
CA LEU A 350 16.53 -5.61 -6.05
C LEU A 350 16.49 -5.75 -4.53
N PHE A 351 16.88 -6.92 -4.02
CA PHE A 351 16.89 -7.20 -2.59
C PHE A 351 18.31 -7.34 -2.07
N LEU A 352 18.67 -6.51 -1.10
CA LEU A 352 19.91 -6.58 -0.34
C LEU A 352 19.58 -6.99 1.10
N VAL A 353 19.98 -8.20 1.48
CA VAL A 353 19.68 -8.75 2.81
C VAL A 353 20.96 -8.77 3.63
N ASP A 354 21.13 -7.78 4.50
CA ASP A 354 22.33 -7.63 5.33
C ASP A 354 22.24 -8.54 6.56
N GLU A 355 23.40 -9.09 6.98
CA GLU A 355 23.50 -10.03 8.13
C GLU A 355 22.50 -11.20 8.02
N ALA A 356 22.38 -11.78 6.82
CA ALA A 356 21.36 -12.80 6.47
C ALA A 356 21.38 -14.05 7.37
N HIS A 357 22.48 -14.31 8.12
CA HIS A 357 22.54 -15.39 9.11
C HIS A 357 21.50 -15.23 10.22
N ASN A 358 21.02 -14.01 10.50
CA ASN A 358 19.95 -13.76 11.47
C ASN A 358 18.58 -14.21 10.95
N LEU A 359 18.43 -14.36 9.62
CA LEU A 359 17.13 -14.68 9.01
C LEU A 359 16.64 -16.07 9.41
N VAL A 360 17.54 -17.00 9.71
CA VAL A 360 17.17 -18.35 10.19
C VAL A 360 16.36 -18.29 11.50
N ASN A 361 16.80 -17.51 12.47
CA ASN A 361 16.08 -17.36 13.73
C ASN A 361 14.83 -16.47 13.56
N ARG A 362 14.93 -15.40 12.77
CA ARG A 362 13.80 -14.52 12.48
C ARG A 362 12.67 -15.24 11.75
N SER A 363 12.98 -16.12 10.80
CA SER A 363 11.95 -16.90 10.10
C SER A 363 11.22 -17.87 11.05
N LYS A 364 11.94 -18.47 12.00
CA LYS A 364 11.28 -19.27 13.03
C LYS A 364 10.28 -18.46 13.85
N GLU A 365 10.63 -17.22 14.24
CA GLU A 365 9.74 -16.32 14.97
C GLU A 365 8.54 -15.91 14.10
N MET A 366 8.76 -15.50 12.82
CA MET A 366 7.73 -15.06 11.88
C MET A 366 6.67 -16.15 11.61
N TYR A 367 7.11 -17.41 11.54
CA TYR A 367 6.25 -18.56 11.22
C TYR A 367 5.88 -19.40 12.45
N SER A 368 6.10 -18.87 13.67
CA SER A 368 5.73 -19.52 14.91
C SER A 368 4.67 -18.75 15.66
N ALA A 369 3.72 -19.46 16.22
CA ALA A 369 2.72 -18.88 17.11
C ALA A 369 2.75 -19.63 18.44
N THR A 370 2.66 -18.87 19.53
CA THR A 370 2.63 -19.42 20.88
C THR A 370 1.28 -19.11 21.51
N ILE A 371 0.64 -20.14 22.03
CA ILE A 371 -0.58 -20.01 22.80
C ILE A 371 -0.33 -20.49 24.22
N SER A 372 -0.72 -19.72 25.22
CA SER A 372 -0.58 -20.08 26.61
C SER A 372 -1.94 -20.11 27.35
N ARG A 373 -2.06 -20.93 28.37
CA ARG A 373 -3.30 -21.14 29.11
C ARG A 373 -3.71 -19.93 29.96
N GLN A 374 -2.75 -19.16 30.47
CA GLN A 374 -3.01 -18.11 31.47
C GLN A 374 -3.93 -16.99 30.99
N PRO A 375 -3.73 -16.40 29.79
CA PRO A 375 -4.64 -15.37 29.27
C PRO A 375 -6.09 -15.84 29.15
N PHE A 376 -6.33 -17.11 28.76
CA PHE A 376 -7.68 -17.68 28.69
C PHE A 376 -8.35 -17.76 30.04
N LYS A 377 -7.60 -18.13 31.10
CA LYS A 377 -8.11 -18.14 32.47
C LYS A 377 -8.46 -16.75 32.99
N GLU A 378 -7.65 -15.75 32.67
CA GLU A 378 -7.88 -14.36 33.07
C GLU A 378 -9.08 -13.78 32.36
N LEU A 379 -9.19 -13.99 31.05
CA LEU A 379 -10.34 -13.57 30.27
C LEU A 379 -11.63 -14.20 30.83
N LYS A 380 -11.63 -15.51 31.10
CA LYS A 380 -12.78 -16.22 31.67
C LYS A 380 -13.26 -15.63 33.02
N LYS A 381 -12.34 -15.11 33.85
CA LYS A 381 -12.68 -14.47 35.12
C LYS A 381 -13.32 -13.08 34.93
N LYS A 382 -12.95 -12.38 33.85
CA LYS A 382 -13.43 -11.04 33.54
C LYS A 382 -14.74 -11.03 32.72
N LEU A 383 -15.17 -12.18 32.18
CA LEU A 383 -16.35 -12.26 31.34
C LEU A 383 -17.65 -11.95 32.08
N PRO A 384 -18.51 -11.09 31.51
CA PRO A 384 -19.88 -10.88 31.99
C PRO A 384 -20.71 -12.16 32.00
N LYS A 385 -21.74 -12.20 32.87
CA LYS A 385 -22.58 -13.42 33.06
C LYS A 385 -23.43 -13.78 31.83
N ASP A 386 -23.73 -12.85 30.97
CA ASP A 386 -24.54 -12.97 29.75
C ASP A 386 -23.76 -13.64 28.60
N GLN A 387 -22.43 -13.61 28.60
CA GLN A 387 -21.60 -14.20 27.55
C GLN A 387 -21.36 -15.72 27.70
N GLN A 388 -22.44 -16.48 27.84
CA GLN A 388 -22.37 -17.91 28.08
C GLN A 388 -21.74 -18.72 26.93
N LYS A 389 -21.92 -18.28 25.65
CA LYS A 389 -21.32 -18.97 24.49
C LYS A 389 -19.78 -18.89 24.54
N LEU A 390 -19.24 -17.69 24.79
CA LEU A 390 -17.80 -17.46 24.89
C LEU A 390 -17.22 -18.22 26.10
N LYS A 391 -17.91 -18.20 27.24
CA LYS A 391 -17.49 -18.96 28.43
C LYS A 391 -17.42 -20.47 28.17
N ARG A 392 -18.35 -21.03 27.39
CA ARG A 392 -18.32 -22.44 26.97
C ARG A 392 -17.13 -22.74 26.06
N ALA A 393 -16.84 -21.86 25.10
CA ALA A 393 -15.68 -21.99 24.21
C ALA A 393 -14.36 -21.95 24.99
N LEU A 394 -14.19 -21.00 25.92
CA LEU A 394 -13.03 -20.92 26.79
C LEU A 394 -12.87 -22.16 27.69
N ASN A 395 -13.98 -22.75 28.16
CA ASN A 395 -13.94 -24.00 28.91
C ASN A 395 -13.42 -25.19 28.08
N LYS A 396 -13.78 -25.24 26.77
CA LYS A 396 -13.23 -26.28 25.88
C LYS A 396 -11.74 -26.11 25.71
N VAL A 397 -11.28 -24.88 25.42
CA VAL A 397 -9.84 -24.58 25.30
C VAL A 397 -9.09 -24.90 26.57
N ASP A 398 -9.60 -24.49 27.75
CA ASP A 398 -8.98 -24.82 29.05
C ASP A 398 -8.88 -26.30 29.29
N LYS A 399 -9.90 -27.10 28.89
CA LYS A 399 -9.92 -28.55 28.99
C LYS A 399 -8.81 -29.19 28.14
N GLU A 400 -8.61 -28.73 26.91
CA GLU A 400 -7.53 -29.23 26.05
C GLU A 400 -6.15 -28.95 26.66
N PHE A 401 -5.90 -27.76 27.21
CA PHE A 401 -4.67 -27.48 27.95
C PHE A 401 -4.46 -28.41 29.14
N VAL A 402 -5.53 -28.76 29.88
CA VAL A 402 -5.45 -29.71 31.01
C VAL A 402 -5.11 -31.11 30.52
N THR A 403 -5.75 -31.55 29.43
CA THR A 403 -5.49 -32.88 28.84
C THR A 403 -4.04 -32.99 28.38
N ILE A 404 -3.52 -31.99 27.66
CA ILE A 404 -2.13 -31.97 27.20
C ILE A 404 -1.17 -31.95 28.40
N ALA A 405 -1.45 -31.19 29.45
CA ALA A 405 -0.63 -31.11 30.63
C ALA A 405 -0.61 -32.45 31.43
N GLN A 406 -1.72 -33.18 31.42
CA GLN A 406 -1.79 -34.52 32.02
C GLN A 406 -0.96 -35.55 31.26
N LEU A 407 -1.12 -35.58 29.93
CA LEU A 407 -0.31 -36.43 29.05
C LEU A 407 1.18 -36.12 29.18
N ALA A 408 1.55 -34.85 29.20
CA ALA A 408 2.95 -34.45 29.41
C ALA A 408 3.52 -34.95 30.72
N LYS A 409 2.71 -34.96 31.80
CA LYS A 409 3.12 -35.45 33.11
C LYS A 409 3.24 -36.98 33.13
N GLU A 410 2.29 -37.70 32.51
CA GLU A 410 2.28 -39.15 32.43
C GLU A 410 3.44 -39.69 31.59
N GLU A 411 3.76 -39.02 30.48
CA GLU A 411 4.82 -39.38 29.55
C GLU A 411 6.19 -38.77 29.92
N GLY A 412 6.26 -37.91 30.94
CA GLY A 412 7.49 -37.26 31.39
C GLY A 412 8.03 -36.22 30.41
N TRP A 413 7.17 -35.54 29.64
CA TRP A 413 7.60 -34.57 28.65
C TRP A 413 8.00 -33.24 29.31
N GLU A 414 9.19 -32.75 29.01
CA GLU A 414 9.52 -31.34 29.14
C GLU A 414 9.05 -30.56 27.93
N TYR A 415 9.14 -31.16 26.72
CA TYR A 415 8.56 -30.69 25.47
C TYR A 415 8.13 -31.90 24.62
N HIS A 416 7.18 -31.65 23.73
CA HIS A 416 6.72 -32.63 22.75
C HIS A 416 6.63 -32.00 21.38
N HIS A 417 7.19 -32.69 20.37
CA HIS A 417 7.10 -32.29 18.97
C HIS A 417 6.13 -33.24 18.26
N GLN A 418 5.07 -32.65 17.69
CA GLN A 418 4.10 -33.38 16.89
C GLN A 418 3.94 -32.69 15.55
N ALA A 419 3.89 -33.44 14.46
CA ALA A 419 3.54 -32.90 13.16
C ALA A 419 2.13 -32.28 13.20
N ALA A 420 1.93 -31.14 12.53
CA ALA A 420 0.61 -30.54 12.41
C ALA A 420 -0.35 -31.57 11.79
N PRO A 421 -1.58 -31.70 12.30
CA PRO A 421 -2.60 -32.48 11.61
C PRO A 421 -2.84 -31.88 10.23
N HIS A 422 -2.92 -32.75 9.22
CA HIS A 422 -3.20 -32.37 7.82
C HIS A 422 -4.58 -31.80 7.64
#